data_31bc3e34fc25dac06b6146e249ca625c
#
_entry.id   31bc3e34fc25dac06b6146e249ca625c
#
_cell.length_a   1.000
_cell.length_b   1.000
_cell.length_c   1.000
_cell.angle_alpha   90.00
_cell.angle_beta   90.00
_cell.angle_gamma   90.00
#
_symmetry.space_group_name_H-M   'P 1'
#
loop_
_entity.id
_entity.type
_entity.pdbx_description
1 polymer ?
#
loop_
_entity_poly.entity_id
_entity_poly.type
_entity_poly.pdbx_seq_one_letter_code
_entity_poly.pdbx_strand_id
1 'polypeptide(L)'
;VTAGVYVRVQGRFPFQIGPNRAGTALGIVRLGGHREGGETGWQCAAREAYEEASLQVSPVPPPTTYWYETAAADTPALFEGAWLEEGVAPILIGRHLNRHNMTPIYLAVSQDKPVPSHETKGLLLLSPEEISTILSKEITLGQYLDAGGKALLRADLPLNGRLEPFPHLRLLHWVLTQHPEILS
;
A
#
# COMPACT_ATOMS: atom_id res chain seq x y z
N VAL A 1 6.70 -15.92 -1.76
CA VAL A 1 5.45 -15.24 -2.14
C VAL A 1 5.24 -14.07 -1.19
N THR A 2 4.80 -12.93 -1.68
CA THR A 2 4.51 -11.72 -0.89
C THR A 2 3.01 -11.48 -0.83
N ALA A 3 2.55 -10.76 0.18
CA ALA A 3 1.19 -10.22 0.24
C ALA A 3 1.23 -8.76 0.70
N GLY A 4 0.17 -8.02 0.45
CA GLY A 4 0.07 -6.64 0.85
C GLY A 4 -1.34 -6.20 1.18
N VAL A 5 -1.46 -5.01 1.75
CA VAL A 5 -2.73 -4.47 2.18
C VAL A 5 -2.78 -2.95 1.99
N TYR A 6 -3.95 -2.47 1.58
CA TYR A 6 -4.35 -1.08 1.68
C TYR A 6 -5.28 -0.94 2.88
N VAL A 7 -4.78 -0.33 3.94
CA VAL A 7 -5.56 -0.13 5.17
C VAL A 7 -6.13 1.27 5.18
N ARG A 8 -7.45 1.39 5.35
CA ARG A 8 -8.09 2.68 5.55
C ARG A 8 -8.21 2.97 7.05
N VAL A 9 -7.61 4.08 7.47
CA VAL A 9 -7.65 4.59 8.84
C VAL A 9 -8.12 6.03 8.80
N GLN A 10 -9.30 6.34 9.31
CA GLN A 10 -9.87 7.70 9.33
C GLN A 10 -9.82 8.39 7.95
N GLY A 11 -10.18 7.66 6.89
CA GLY A 11 -10.20 8.16 5.51
C GLY A 11 -8.83 8.33 4.85
N ARG A 12 -7.75 7.86 5.47
CA ARG A 12 -6.38 7.92 4.97
C ARG A 12 -5.78 6.53 4.84
N PHE A 13 -4.75 6.42 4.01
CA PHE A 13 -4.04 5.17 3.76
C PHE A 13 -2.58 5.32 4.21
N PRO A 14 -2.14 4.56 5.24
CA PRO A 14 -0.74 4.52 5.64
C PRO A 14 0.11 3.82 4.58
N PHE A 15 1.21 4.46 4.22
CA PHE A 15 2.27 3.93 3.38
C PHE A 15 3.62 4.14 4.06
N GLN A 16 4.51 3.20 3.93
CA GLN A 16 5.87 3.34 4.39
C GLN A 16 6.63 4.38 3.57
N ILE A 17 7.51 5.13 4.21
CA ILE A 17 8.45 6.05 3.57
C ILE A 17 9.87 5.79 4.04
N GLY A 18 10.79 5.76 3.11
CA GLY A 18 12.21 5.62 3.41
C GLY A 18 13.08 5.78 2.16
N PRO A 19 14.40 5.91 2.33
CA PRO A 19 15.32 6.02 1.20
C PRO A 19 15.13 4.87 0.22
N ASN A 20 15.05 5.18 -1.07
CA ASN A 20 15.08 4.16 -2.11
C ASN A 20 16.45 3.48 -2.14
N ARG A 21 16.58 2.36 -2.86
CA ARG A 21 17.83 1.58 -2.91
C ARG A 21 19.05 2.40 -3.38
N ALA A 22 18.83 3.41 -4.23
CA ALA A 22 19.88 4.29 -4.74
C ALA A 22 20.21 5.45 -3.78
N GLY A 23 19.39 5.69 -2.74
CA GLY A 23 19.54 6.82 -1.83
C GLY A 23 19.23 8.20 -2.46
N THR A 24 18.59 8.20 -3.64
CA THR A 24 18.34 9.43 -4.43
C THR A 24 16.94 10.01 -4.20
N ALA A 25 16.04 9.24 -3.61
CA ALA A 25 14.67 9.64 -3.33
C ALA A 25 14.12 8.90 -2.11
N LEU A 26 12.96 9.33 -1.64
CA LEU A 26 12.19 8.67 -0.59
C LEU A 26 11.06 7.85 -1.24
N GLY A 27 11.22 6.53 -1.23
CA GLY A 27 10.24 5.61 -1.77
C GLY A 27 8.98 5.54 -0.91
N ILE A 28 7.82 5.56 -1.55
CA ILE A 28 6.52 5.35 -0.90
C ILE A 28 6.06 3.93 -1.21
N VAL A 29 6.02 3.08 -0.19
CA VAL A 29 5.80 1.64 -0.31
C VAL A 29 4.56 1.22 0.50
N ARG A 30 3.72 0.35 -0.08
CA ARG A 30 2.57 -0.22 0.63
C ARG A 30 3.01 -1.03 1.85
N LEU A 31 2.09 -1.24 2.80
CA LEU A 31 2.27 -2.23 3.86
C LEU A 31 2.23 -3.64 3.27
N GLY A 32 3.10 -4.53 3.74
CA GLY A 32 3.14 -5.92 3.33
C GLY A 32 4.55 -6.43 3.09
N GLY A 33 4.70 -7.74 3.09
CA GLY A 33 5.98 -8.42 3.01
C GLY A 33 5.90 -9.86 2.55
N HIS A 34 6.87 -10.66 2.97
CA HIS A 34 6.97 -12.06 2.59
C HIS A 34 6.10 -12.94 3.49
N ARG A 35 5.43 -13.91 2.86
CA ARG A 35 4.68 -14.94 3.60
C ARG A 35 5.64 -15.83 4.39
N GLU A 36 5.31 -16.07 5.62
CA GLU A 36 5.91 -17.09 6.44
C GLU A 36 5.27 -18.47 6.19
N GLY A 37 5.90 -19.52 6.70
CA GLY A 37 5.44 -20.89 6.43
C GLY A 37 4.01 -21.15 6.94
N GLY A 38 3.12 -21.55 6.04
CA GLY A 38 1.73 -21.88 6.36
C GLY A 38 0.74 -20.70 6.37
N GLU A 39 1.20 -19.47 6.20
CA GLU A 39 0.30 -18.33 6.13
C GLU A 39 -0.52 -18.30 4.83
N THR A 40 -1.78 -17.88 4.93
CA THR A 40 -2.53 -17.39 3.77
C THR A 40 -2.05 -15.98 3.39
N GLY A 41 -2.42 -15.48 2.20
CA GLY A 41 -2.11 -14.10 1.81
C GLY A 41 -2.69 -13.07 2.77
N TRP A 42 -3.91 -13.30 3.24
CA TRP A 42 -4.53 -12.42 4.22
C TRP A 42 -3.81 -12.42 5.58
N GLN A 43 -3.44 -13.58 6.10
CA GLN A 43 -2.69 -13.67 7.35
C GLN A 43 -1.35 -12.94 7.29
N CYS A 44 -0.61 -13.11 6.18
CA CYS A 44 0.61 -12.35 5.93
C CYS A 44 0.34 -10.85 5.89
N ALA A 45 -0.65 -10.40 5.13
CA ALA A 45 -0.98 -8.99 5.00
C ALA A 45 -1.39 -8.34 6.34
N ALA A 46 -2.14 -9.06 7.17
CA ALA A 46 -2.55 -8.60 8.49
C ALA A 46 -1.37 -8.55 9.48
N ARG A 47 -0.48 -9.55 9.48
CA ARG A 47 0.75 -9.55 10.28
C ARG A 47 1.64 -8.37 9.92
N GLU A 48 1.90 -8.17 8.64
CA GLU A 48 2.75 -7.07 8.15
C GLU A 48 2.16 -5.69 8.49
N ALA A 49 0.83 -5.51 8.41
CA ALA A 49 0.19 -4.27 8.86
C ALA A 49 0.43 -3.99 10.34
N TYR A 50 0.42 -5.04 11.16
CA TYR A 50 0.73 -4.91 12.58
C TYR A 50 2.22 -4.64 12.83
N GLU A 51 3.11 -5.40 12.18
CA GLU A 51 4.56 -5.27 12.34
C GLU A 51 5.10 -3.93 11.83
N GLU A 52 4.55 -3.41 10.72
CA GLU A 52 5.05 -2.17 10.09
C GLU A 52 4.38 -0.91 10.63
N ALA A 53 3.11 -0.98 11.03
CA ALA A 53 2.31 0.19 11.39
C ALA A 53 1.51 0.05 12.70
N SER A 54 1.66 -1.04 13.44
CA SER A 54 0.92 -1.36 14.69
C SER A 54 -0.60 -1.36 14.50
N LEU A 55 -1.08 -1.76 13.33
CA LEU A 55 -2.49 -1.77 12.98
C LEU A 55 -3.08 -3.18 13.06
N GLN A 56 -4.06 -3.39 13.94
CA GLN A 56 -4.96 -4.53 13.85
C GLN A 56 -5.99 -4.25 12.76
N VAL A 57 -6.10 -5.11 11.78
CA VAL A 57 -6.90 -4.88 10.58
C VAL A 57 -8.05 -5.86 10.45
N SER A 58 -9.18 -5.36 9.95
CA SER A 58 -10.31 -6.17 9.53
C SER A 58 -10.43 -6.13 8.01
N PRO A 59 -10.64 -7.27 7.33
CA PRO A 59 -10.76 -7.29 5.89
C PRO A 59 -12.03 -6.58 5.43
N VAL A 60 -11.92 -5.91 4.30
CA VAL A 60 -13.06 -5.31 3.58
C VAL A 60 -13.23 -6.10 2.28
N PRO A 61 -14.42 -6.69 2.04
CA PRO A 61 -14.69 -7.34 0.77
C PRO A 61 -14.52 -6.34 -0.38
N PRO A 62 -13.71 -6.67 -1.40
CA PRO A 62 -13.55 -5.78 -2.54
C PRO A 62 -14.81 -5.83 -3.43
N PRO A 63 -15.13 -4.74 -4.16
CA PRO A 63 -16.22 -4.75 -5.14
C PRO A 63 -16.02 -5.82 -6.22
N THR A 64 -14.77 -6.05 -6.60
CA THR A 64 -14.30 -7.10 -7.51
C THR A 64 -12.80 -7.30 -7.32
N THR A 65 -12.23 -8.33 -7.94
CA THR A 65 -10.78 -8.56 -7.96
C THR A 65 -10.21 -8.24 -9.34
N TYR A 66 -9.08 -7.56 -9.36
CA TYR A 66 -8.31 -7.28 -10.57
C TYR A 66 -6.95 -7.97 -10.53
N TRP A 67 -6.39 -8.22 -11.68
CA TRP A 67 -5.01 -8.67 -11.80
C TRP A 67 -4.18 -7.68 -12.62
N TYR A 68 -2.89 -7.64 -12.37
CA TYR A 68 -1.94 -6.81 -13.14
C TYR A 68 -0.60 -7.55 -13.29
N GLU A 69 0.12 -7.23 -14.34
CA GLU A 69 1.50 -7.68 -14.51
C GLU A 69 2.44 -6.72 -13.80
N THR A 70 3.34 -7.24 -12.95
CA THR A 70 4.24 -6.41 -12.15
C THR A 70 5.23 -5.61 -12.98
N ALA A 71 5.49 -6.00 -14.23
CA ALA A 71 6.34 -5.27 -15.17
C ALA A 71 5.59 -4.17 -15.94
N ALA A 72 4.25 -4.20 -15.98
CA ALA A 72 3.40 -3.30 -16.75
C ALA A 72 2.19 -2.85 -15.92
N ALA A 73 2.44 -2.31 -14.73
CA ALA A 73 1.43 -2.02 -13.71
C ALA A 73 0.46 -0.86 -14.08
N ASP A 74 0.28 -0.55 -15.36
CA ASP A 74 -0.42 0.68 -15.75
C ASP A 74 -1.94 0.53 -15.78
N THR A 75 -2.47 -0.67 -16.09
CA THR A 75 -3.93 -0.88 -16.14
C THR A 75 -4.28 -2.29 -15.72
N PRO A 76 -4.82 -2.46 -14.50
CA PRO A 76 -5.34 -3.75 -14.07
C PRO A 76 -6.52 -4.23 -14.93
N ALA A 77 -6.60 -5.55 -15.15
CA ALA A 77 -7.70 -6.20 -15.83
C ALA A 77 -8.56 -6.99 -14.83
N LEU A 78 -9.83 -7.18 -15.17
CA LEU A 78 -10.75 -7.97 -14.34
C LEU A 78 -10.22 -9.40 -14.17
N PHE A 79 -10.22 -9.90 -12.94
CA PHE A 79 -9.91 -11.29 -12.63
C PHE A 79 -11.17 -12.15 -12.71
N GLU A 80 -11.26 -12.99 -13.74
CA GLU A 80 -12.43 -13.85 -13.99
C GLU A 80 -12.35 -15.21 -13.26
N GLY A 81 -11.34 -15.41 -12.44
CA GLY A 81 -11.13 -16.64 -11.68
C GLY A 81 -11.73 -16.61 -10.27
N ALA A 82 -11.73 -17.77 -9.61
CA ALA A 82 -12.02 -17.86 -8.17
C ALA A 82 -10.73 -17.71 -7.36
N TRP A 83 -10.76 -16.88 -6.33
CA TRP A 83 -9.68 -16.82 -5.35
C TRP A 83 -9.84 -17.99 -4.38
N LEU A 84 -8.82 -18.88 -4.32
CA LEU A 84 -8.91 -20.16 -3.62
C LEU A 84 -8.42 -20.12 -2.16
N GLU A 85 -7.88 -19.00 -1.70
CA GLU A 85 -7.48 -18.86 -0.30
C GLU A 85 -8.68 -18.48 0.56
N GLU A 86 -8.75 -19.06 1.77
CA GLU A 86 -9.93 -18.99 2.63
C GLU A 86 -10.37 -17.55 2.97
N GLY A 87 -11.64 -17.30 2.73
CA GLY A 87 -12.47 -16.29 3.40
C GLY A 87 -12.26 -14.84 2.97
N VAL A 88 -11.15 -14.45 2.38
CA VAL A 88 -10.86 -13.05 2.02
C VAL A 88 -10.37 -12.93 0.58
N ALA A 89 -11.13 -12.24 -0.24
CA ALA A 89 -10.73 -11.93 -1.61
C ALA A 89 -9.82 -10.70 -1.66
N PRO A 90 -8.74 -10.69 -2.46
CA PRO A 90 -7.94 -9.50 -2.70
C PRO A 90 -8.62 -8.55 -3.68
N ILE A 91 -8.31 -7.26 -3.58
CA ILE A 91 -8.70 -6.28 -4.60
C ILE A 91 -7.78 -6.37 -5.84
N LEU A 92 -6.52 -6.70 -5.62
CA LEU A 92 -5.52 -6.81 -6.68
C LEU A 92 -4.72 -8.11 -6.53
N ILE A 93 -4.35 -8.69 -7.66
CA ILE A 93 -3.41 -9.81 -7.75
C ILE A 93 -2.28 -9.41 -8.70
N GLY A 94 -1.08 -9.21 -8.15
CA GLY A 94 0.13 -9.01 -8.94
C GLY A 94 0.66 -10.34 -9.48
N ARG A 95 0.86 -10.44 -10.78
CA ARG A 95 1.45 -11.60 -11.45
C ARG A 95 2.86 -11.28 -11.93
N HIS A 96 3.82 -12.11 -11.56
CA HIS A 96 5.19 -12.02 -12.04
C HIS A 96 5.37 -12.93 -13.25
N LEU A 97 5.69 -12.36 -14.40
CA LEU A 97 5.83 -13.11 -15.68
C LEU A 97 6.84 -14.26 -15.62
N ASN A 98 7.92 -14.09 -14.85
CA ASN A 98 9.02 -15.08 -14.77
C ASN A 98 8.96 -15.95 -13.51
N ARG A 99 7.93 -15.82 -12.71
CA ARG A 99 7.74 -16.59 -11.47
C ARG A 99 6.27 -16.93 -11.38
N HIS A 100 5.96 -18.17 -11.15
CA HIS A 100 4.58 -18.63 -10.90
C HIS A 100 4.03 -18.09 -9.55
N ASN A 101 4.49 -16.91 -9.13
CA ASN A 101 4.15 -16.30 -7.87
C ASN A 101 3.12 -15.19 -8.10
N MET A 102 2.04 -15.26 -7.35
CA MET A 102 1.04 -14.21 -7.27
C MET A 102 1.20 -13.44 -5.95
N THR A 103 1.04 -12.13 -6.04
CA THR A 103 1.04 -11.24 -4.86
C THR A 103 -0.37 -10.68 -4.68
N PRO A 104 -1.17 -11.23 -3.74
CA PRO A 104 -2.46 -10.65 -3.41
C PRO A 104 -2.27 -9.35 -2.62
N ILE A 105 -3.15 -8.37 -2.90
CA ILE A 105 -3.27 -7.13 -2.14
C ILE A 105 -4.72 -6.99 -1.69
N TYR A 106 -4.91 -6.81 -0.41
CA TYR A 106 -6.22 -6.77 0.23
C TYR A 106 -6.66 -5.35 0.58
N LEU A 107 -7.97 -5.15 0.70
CA LEU A 107 -8.55 -3.97 1.36
C LEU A 107 -8.82 -4.29 2.83
N ALA A 108 -8.52 -3.33 3.68
CA ALA A 108 -8.77 -3.45 5.10
C ALA A 108 -9.13 -2.11 5.74
N VAL A 109 -9.69 -2.18 6.93
CA VAL A 109 -9.92 -1.04 7.82
C VAL A 109 -9.27 -1.30 9.17
N SER A 110 -8.89 -0.22 9.84
CA SER A 110 -8.46 -0.26 11.24
C SER A 110 -9.02 0.94 12.00
N GLN A 111 -9.28 0.73 13.30
CA GLN A 111 -9.63 1.78 14.25
C GLN A 111 -8.41 2.23 15.07
N ASP A 112 -7.30 1.52 14.94
CA ASP A 112 -6.08 1.81 15.66
C ASP A 112 -5.42 3.09 15.12
N LYS A 113 -4.65 3.73 15.99
CA LYS A 113 -3.77 4.81 15.58
C LYS A 113 -2.48 4.22 14.99
N PRO A 114 -2.13 4.55 13.74
CA PRO A 114 -0.88 4.06 13.15
C PRO A 114 0.33 4.48 13.98
N VAL A 115 1.25 3.55 14.18
CA VAL A 115 2.55 3.81 14.82
C VAL A 115 3.61 3.05 14.02
N PRO A 116 4.59 3.75 13.44
CA PRO A 116 5.65 3.08 12.69
C PRO A 116 6.48 2.20 13.61
N SER A 117 6.78 0.98 13.20
CA SER A 117 7.59 0.03 13.96
C SER A 117 9.08 0.33 13.89
N HIS A 118 9.89 -0.53 14.55
CA HIS A 118 11.35 -0.38 14.56
C HIS A 118 12.00 -0.53 13.18
N GLU A 119 11.40 -1.29 12.27
CA GLU A 119 11.92 -1.54 10.92
C GLU A 119 11.46 -0.47 9.93
N THR A 120 10.40 0.28 10.27
CA THR A 120 9.81 1.30 9.41
C THR A 120 10.42 2.68 9.71
N LYS A 121 11.01 3.33 8.71
CA LYS A 121 11.60 4.68 8.86
C LYS A 121 10.54 5.75 9.12
N GLY A 122 9.34 5.55 8.58
CA GLY A 122 8.19 6.40 8.79
C GLY A 122 6.98 5.94 7.98
N LEU A 123 5.85 6.55 8.30
CA LEU A 123 4.59 6.37 7.58
C LEU A 123 4.08 7.71 7.05
N LEU A 124 3.66 7.75 5.81
CA LEU A 124 2.78 8.80 5.30
C LEU A 124 1.34 8.34 5.44
N LEU A 125 0.47 9.21 5.96
CA LEU A 125 -0.96 8.94 6.07
C LEU A 125 -1.67 9.68 4.94
N LEU A 126 -1.80 9.05 3.79
CA LEU A 126 -2.20 9.68 2.53
C LEU A 126 -3.72 9.74 2.37
N SER A 127 -4.26 10.92 2.10
CA SER A 127 -5.61 11.07 1.58
C SER A 127 -5.66 10.78 0.08
N PRO A 128 -6.84 10.49 -0.51
CA PRO A 128 -6.97 10.31 -1.96
C PRO A 128 -6.45 11.50 -2.77
N GLU A 129 -6.67 12.73 -2.29
CA GLU A 129 -6.21 13.97 -2.94
C GLU A 129 -4.68 14.11 -2.89
N GLU A 130 -4.08 13.74 -1.76
CA GLU A 130 -2.62 13.74 -1.60
C GLU A 130 -1.97 12.68 -2.48
N ILE A 131 -2.58 11.49 -2.62
CA ILE A 131 -2.14 10.45 -3.57
C ILE A 131 -2.15 11.00 -4.99
N SER A 132 -3.25 11.62 -5.42
CA SER A 132 -3.36 12.25 -6.75
C SER A 132 -2.29 13.31 -6.97
N THR A 133 -2.02 14.14 -5.96
CA THR A 133 -0.99 15.19 -6.02
C THR A 133 0.42 14.59 -6.20
N ILE A 134 0.77 13.59 -5.39
CA ILE A 134 2.08 12.91 -5.46
C ILE A 134 2.29 12.21 -6.81
N LEU A 135 1.21 11.69 -7.41
CA LEU A 135 1.30 11.02 -8.70
C LEU A 135 1.36 11.98 -9.89
N SER A 136 0.85 13.22 -9.74
CA SER A 136 0.76 14.20 -10.83
C SER A 136 1.97 15.11 -10.95
N LYS A 137 2.72 15.32 -9.88
CA LYS A 137 3.88 16.21 -9.86
C LYS A 137 4.95 15.75 -8.88
N GLU A 138 6.20 16.08 -9.17
CA GLU A 138 7.29 15.85 -8.24
C GLU A 138 7.18 16.81 -7.04
N ILE A 139 7.18 16.25 -5.83
CA ILE A 139 7.21 17.02 -4.58
C ILE A 139 8.21 16.39 -3.63
N THR A 140 8.73 17.20 -2.73
CA THR A 140 9.60 16.75 -1.63
C THR A 140 8.78 16.43 -0.37
N LEU A 141 9.39 15.72 0.57
CA LEU A 141 8.79 15.48 1.89
C LEU A 141 8.43 16.80 2.59
N GLY A 142 9.30 17.81 2.54
CA GLY A 142 9.05 19.12 3.10
C GLY A 142 7.81 19.79 2.47
N GLN A 143 7.71 19.82 1.14
CA GLN A 143 6.55 20.37 0.44
C GLN A 143 5.24 19.64 0.78
N TYR A 144 5.31 18.30 0.96
CA TYR A 144 4.16 17.51 1.41
C TYR A 144 3.71 17.92 2.81
N LEU A 145 4.64 18.08 3.75
CA LEU A 145 4.36 18.48 5.13
C LEU A 145 3.86 19.93 5.21
N ASP A 146 4.47 20.85 4.48
CA ASP A 146 4.07 22.27 4.41
C ASP A 146 2.65 22.44 3.85
N ALA A 147 2.23 21.54 2.97
CA ALA A 147 0.86 21.50 2.46
C ALA A 147 -0.16 20.87 3.44
N GLY A 148 0.26 20.49 4.65
CA GLY A 148 -0.58 19.89 5.68
C GLY A 148 -0.65 18.36 5.62
N GLY A 149 0.23 17.74 4.86
CA GLY A 149 0.35 16.28 4.78
C GLY A 149 0.72 15.67 6.13
N LYS A 150 0.23 14.47 6.41
CA LYS A 150 0.44 13.79 7.69
C LYS A 150 1.50 12.70 7.56
N ALA A 151 2.55 12.80 8.39
CA ALA A 151 3.61 11.80 8.49
C ALA A 151 3.92 11.45 9.94
N LEU A 152 4.30 10.21 10.16
CA LEU A 152 4.80 9.69 11.44
C LEU A 152 6.23 9.20 11.19
N LEU A 153 7.21 10.03 11.49
CA LEU A 153 8.62 9.76 11.20
C LEU A 153 9.34 9.22 12.43
N ARG A 154 10.11 8.15 12.27
CA ARG A 154 10.99 7.59 13.30
C ARG A 154 12.45 7.89 13.05
N ALA A 155 12.84 8.13 11.81
CA ALA A 155 14.16 8.49 11.41
C ALA A 155 14.16 9.91 10.86
N ASP A 156 15.31 10.58 10.95
CA ASP A 156 15.54 11.85 10.28
C ASP A 156 15.60 11.59 8.77
N LEU A 157 14.49 11.87 8.10
CA LEU A 157 14.40 11.81 6.65
C LEU A 157 14.63 13.21 6.07
N PRO A 158 15.37 13.34 4.94
CA PRO A 158 15.66 14.63 4.35
C PRO A 158 14.40 15.31 3.85
N LEU A 159 14.08 16.50 4.36
CA LEU A 159 12.90 17.29 3.94
C LEU A 159 12.95 17.67 2.45
N ASN A 160 14.14 17.82 1.88
CA ASN A 160 14.36 18.03 0.45
C ASN A 160 14.33 16.71 -0.36
N GLY A 161 14.16 15.57 0.30
CA GLY A 161 14.06 14.27 -0.36
C GLY A 161 12.79 14.22 -1.23
N ARG A 162 12.96 13.92 -2.53
CA ARG A 162 11.89 13.76 -3.48
C ARG A 162 11.06 12.52 -3.13
N LEU A 163 9.74 12.66 -3.07
CA LEU A 163 8.84 11.55 -2.90
C LEU A 163 8.74 10.73 -4.19
N GLU A 164 9.04 9.44 -4.11
CA GLU A 164 8.99 8.51 -5.24
C GLU A 164 7.88 7.48 -5.02
N PRO A 165 6.74 7.61 -5.73
CA PRO A 165 5.65 6.65 -5.61
C PRO A 165 6.04 5.33 -6.28
N PHE A 166 5.97 4.22 -5.53
CA PHE A 166 6.10 2.89 -6.09
C PHE A 166 4.79 2.46 -6.79
N PRO A 167 4.82 1.46 -7.67
CA PRO A 167 3.66 1.05 -8.48
C PRO A 167 2.37 0.86 -7.69
N HIS A 168 2.45 0.37 -6.46
CA HIS A 168 1.28 0.12 -5.60
C HIS A 168 0.51 1.39 -5.21
N LEU A 169 1.14 2.56 -5.18
CA LEU A 169 0.43 3.82 -4.95
C LEU A 169 -0.41 4.22 -6.17
N ARG A 170 0.13 4.01 -7.38
CA ARG A 170 -0.61 4.21 -8.64
C ARG A 170 -1.80 3.26 -8.74
N LEU A 171 -1.59 1.99 -8.37
CA LEU A 171 -2.65 0.98 -8.35
C LEU A 171 -3.76 1.33 -7.36
N LEU A 172 -3.42 1.81 -6.16
CA LEU A 172 -4.43 2.29 -5.21
C LEU A 172 -5.21 3.47 -5.78
N HIS A 173 -4.53 4.46 -6.37
CA HIS A 173 -5.21 5.60 -7.00
C HIS A 173 -6.18 5.14 -8.09
N TRP A 174 -5.75 4.22 -8.95
CA TRP A 174 -6.60 3.63 -9.98
C TRP A 174 -7.82 2.93 -9.37
N VAL A 175 -7.62 2.08 -8.35
CA VAL A 175 -8.71 1.38 -7.64
C VAL A 175 -9.72 2.37 -7.06
N LEU A 176 -9.27 3.42 -6.37
CA LEU A 176 -10.14 4.43 -5.77
C LEU A 176 -10.89 5.26 -6.84
N THR A 177 -10.32 5.42 -8.01
CA THR A 177 -10.98 6.08 -9.14
C THR A 177 -12.09 5.20 -9.74
N GLN A 178 -11.85 3.89 -9.84
CA GLN A 178 -12.86 2.94 -10.34
C GLN A 178 -13.95 2.67 -9.31
N HIS A 179 -13.61 2.72 -8.02
CA HIS A 179 -14.45 2.31 -6.90
C HIS A 179 -14.44 3.35 -5.78
N PRO A 180 -15.02 4.55 -5.99
CA PRO A 180 -15.08 5.59 -4.97
C PRO A 180 -15.85 5.17 -3.70
N GLU A 181 -16.72 4.16 -3.80
CA GLU A 181 -17.43 3.57 -2.67
C GLU A 181 -16.51 2.96 -1.60
N ILE A 182 -15.25 2.62 -1.94
CA ILE A 182 -14.26 2.13 -0.96
C ILE A 182 -13.97 3.19 0.13
N LEU A 183 -14.21 4.46 -0.17
CA LEU A 183 -13.98 5.56 0.76
C LEU A 183 -15.14 5.82 1.75
N SER A 184 -16.26 5.13 1.54
CA SER A 184 -17.48 5.29 2.36
C SER A 184 -17.35 4.67 3.74
#